data_eb7a1303441f5b73019c93526fd13b3e
#
_entry.id   eb7a1303441f5b73019c93526fd13b3e
#
_cell.length_a   1.000
_cell.length_b   1.000
_cell.length_c   1.000
_cell.angle_alpha   90.00
_cell.angle_beta   90.00
_cell.angle_gamma   90.00
#
_symmetry.space_group_name_H-M   'P 1'
#
loop_
_entity.id
_entity.type
_entity.pdbx_description
1 polymer ?
#
loop_
_entity_poly.entity_id
_entity_poly.type
_entity_poly.pdbx_seq_one_letter_code
_entity_poly.pdbx_strand_id
1 'polypeptide(L)'
;MGVTHTDVNIKTMHAISVYLLRVEDLRDDKLETLLENKETSFKIKHGDVKYTFLGEGIFATTKIPKSKEWQSGKLICKIETDYFGGFGDQSAKLYRDNNILMNEDTRTDPVSNPINQALKMMGVKAKPGMDEFDTVGLGRYRTNEDFK
;
A
#
# COMPACT_ATOMS: atom_id res chain seq x y z
N MET A 1 -26.93 -9.58 20.25
CA MET A 1 -25.64 -9.78 20.93
C MET A 1 -24.53 -10.01 19.93
N GLY A 2 -24.63 -11.00 19.06
CA GLY A 2 -23.62 -11.28 18.04
C GLY A 2 -23.40 -10.14 17.04
N VAL A 3 -24.45 -9.40 16.73
CA VAL A 3 -24.37 -8.28 15.77
C VAL A 3 -23.45 -7.18 16.29
N THR A 4 -23.61 -6.78 17.55
CA THR A 4 -22.78 -5.74 18.16
C THR A 4 -21.31 -6.15 18.20
N HIS A 5 -21.08 -7.42 18.54
CA HIS A 5 -19.74 -7.98 18.59
C HIS A 5 -19.07 -7.99 17.21
N THR A 6 -19.83 -8.37 16.17
CA THR A 6 -19.37 -8.38 14.78
C THR A 6 -19.00 -6.98 14.31
N ASP A 7 -19.81 -5.97 14.64
CA ASP A 7 -19.53 -4.58 14.26
C ASP A 7 -18.23 -4.07 14.88
N VAL A 8 -17.99 -4.40 16.15
CA VAL A 8 -16.73 -4.04 16.82
C VAL A 8 -15.55 -4.72 16.13
N ASN A 9 -15.68 -5.98 15.75
CA ASN A 9 -14.63 -6.72 15.05
C ASN A 9 -14.28 -6.09 13.70
N ILE A 10 -15.28 -5.70 12.94
CA ILE A 10 -15.07 -5.05 11.63
C ILE A 10 -14.32 -3.73 11.81
N LYS A 11 -14.67 -2.94 12.82
CA LYS A 11 -14.01 -1.66 13.08
C LYS A 11 -12.54 -1.78 13.46
N THR A 12 -12.14 -2.88 14.09
CA THR A 12 -10.79 -3.10 14.57
C THR A 12 -9.93 -3.94 13.63
N MET A 13 -10.54 -4.46 12.54
CA MET A 13 -9.83 -5.28 11.56
C MET A 13 -9.07 -4.40 10.57
N HIS A 14 -7.87 -4.86 10.21
CA HIS A 14 -7.10 -4.30 9.09
C HIS A 14 -6.39 -5.48 8.41
N ALA A 15 -6.93 -5.90 7.28
CA ALA A 15 -6.43 -7.05 6.56
C ALA A 15 -6.41 -6.76 5.07
N ILE A 16 -5.30 -6.21 4.60
CA ILE A 16 -5.10 -5.88 3.19
C ILE A 16 -3.92 -6.67 2.62
N SER A 17 -3.98 -6.91 1.32
CA SER A 17 -2.91 -7.53 0.55
C SER A 17 -2.87 -6.81 -0.79
N VAL A 18 -1.96 -5.85 -0.92
CA VAL A 18 -1.90 -4.97 -2.09
C VAL A 18 -0.47 -4.73 -2.53
N TYR A 19 -0.33 -4.25 -3.75
CA TYR A 19 0.93 -3.76 -4.29
C TYR A 19 0.96 -2.24 -4.19
N LEU A 20 2.10 -1.71 -3.79
CA LEU A 20 2.37 -0.27 -3.76
C LEU A 20 3.33 0.09 -4.88
N LEU A 21 3.05 1.21 -5.54
CA LEU A 21 3.82 1.70 -6.67
C LEU A 21 4.00 3.21 -6.53
N ARG A 22 5.11 3.72 -7.04
CA ARG A 22 5.34 5.17 -7.08
C ARG A 22 4.75 5.76 -8.34
N VAL A 23 4.22 6.96 -8.24
CA VAL A 23 3.69 7.69 -9.39
C VAL A 23 4.76 7.82 -10.49
N GLU A 24 6.00 8.05 -10.13
CA GLU A 24 7.09 8.21 -11.09
C GLU A 24 7.37 6.96 -11.91
N ASP A 25 7.02 5.78 -11.40
CA ASP A 25 7.18 4.51 -12.12
C ASP A 25 6.01 4.23 -13.06
N LEU A 26 4.86 4.85 -12.85
CA LEU A 26 3.70 4.66 -13.72
C LEU A 26 3.73 5.56 -14.96
N ARG A 27 4.29 6.75 -14.86
CA ARG A 27 4.56 7.69 -15.96
C ARG A 27 3.41 7.85 -16.96
N ASP A 28 2.25 8.19 -16.44
CA ASP A 28 1.06 8.42 -17.26
C ASP A 28 0.68 9.90 -17.17
N ASP A 29 0.52 10.55 -18.33
CA ASP A 29 0.17 11.97 -18.40
C ASP A 29 -1.12 12.30 -17.68
N LYS A 30 -2.09 11.36 -17.71
CA LYS A 30 -3.36 11.54 -17.00
C LYS A 30 -3.14 11.55 -15.49
N LEU A 31 -2.24 10.71 -15.00
CA LEU A 31 -1.90 10.68 -13.58
C LEU A 31 -1.23 11.96 -13.14
N GLU A 32 -0.32 12.49 -13.96
CA GLU A 32 0.33 13.76 -13.68
C GLU A 32 -0.69 14.91 -13.60
N THR A 33 -1.64 14.95 -14.52
CA THR A 33 -2.69 15.96 -14.52
C THR A 33 -3.55 15.88 -13.25
N LEU A 34 -3.94 14.67 -12.84
CA LEU A 34 -4.72 14.46 -11.63
C LEU A 34 -3.94 14.87 -10.37
N LEU A 35 -2.64 14.62 -10.34
CA LEU A 35 -1.79 15.02 -9.23
C LEU A 35 -1.64 16.54 -9.15
N GLU A 36 -1.56 17.23 -10.29
CA GLU A 36 -1.51 18.69 -10.35
C GLU A 36 -2.75 19.33 -9.74
N ASN A 37 -3.90 18.66 -9.83
CA ASN A 37 -5.15 19.13 -9.25
C ASN A 37 -5.20 18.93 -7.72
N LYS A 38 -4.14 18.37 -7.12
CA LYS A 38 -4.00 18.18 -5.68
C LYS A 38 -5.11 17.36 -5.02
N GLU A 39 -5.68 16.43 -5.76
CA GLU A 39 -6.61 15.48 -5.17
C GLU A 39 -5.84 14.54 -4.24
N THR A 40 -6.33 14.36 -3.02
CA THR A 40 -5.65 13.60 -2.00
C THR A 40 -6.00 12.11 -1.98
N SER A 41 -7.07 11.74 -2.67
CA SER A 41 -7.48 10.34 -2.78
C SER A 41 -8.37 10.18 -3.98
N PHE A 42 -7.96 9.37 -4.93
CA PHE A 42 -8.76 9.08 -6.11
C PHE A 42 -8.46 7.68 -6.63
N LYS A 43 -9.37 7.16 -7.43
CA LYS A 43 -9.21 5.87 -8.09
C LYS A 43 -9.13 6.11 -9.58
N ILE A 44 -8.17 5.44 -10.24
CA ILE A 44 -8.00 5.52 -11.67
C ILE A 44 -7.82 4.12 -12.25
N LYS A 45 -8.42 3.88 -13.40
CA LYS A 45 -8.25 2.63 -14.13
C LYS A 45 -7.33 2.88 -15.32
N HIS A 46 -6.27 2.10 -15.42
CA HIS A 46 -5.34 2.16 -16.53
C HIS A 46 -5.15 0.74 -17.09
N GLY A 47 -5.68 0.51 -18.29
CA GLY A 47 -5.78 -0.85 -18.82
C GLY A 47 -6.72 -1.68 -17.94
N ASP A 48 -6.26 -2.85 -17.52
CA ASP A 48 -7.02 -3.74 -16.65
C ASP A 48 -6.72 -3.54 -15.17
N VAL A 49 -5.89 -2.57 -14.84
CA VAL A 49 -5.44 -2.34 -13.47
C VAL A 49 -6.12 -1.10 -12.90
N LYS A 50 -6.67 -1.25 -11.72
CA LYS A 50 -7.29 -0.17 -10.99
C LYS A 50 -6.37 0.28 -9.87
N TYR A 51 -6.01 1.56 -9.88
CA TYR A 51 -5.12 2.16 -8.91
C TYR A 51 -5.89 3.04 -7.95
N THR A 52 -5.50 3.03 -6.69
CA THR A 52 -5.98 3.96 -5.67
C THR A 52 -4.81 4.84 -5.26
N PHE A 53 -4.94 6.14 -5.44
CA PHE A 53 -3.93 7.09 -4.97
C PHE A 53 -4.07 7.27 -3.46
N LEU A 54 -2.98 7.03 -2.75
CA LEU A 54 -2.96 7.15 -1.28
C LEU A 54 -2.53 8.56 -0.87
N GLY A 55 -1.27 8.85 -1.00
CA GLY A 55 -0.65 10.11 -0.67
C GLY A 55 0.84 10.01 -0.94
N GLU A 56 1.54 11.15 -0.94
CA GLU A 56 2.99 11.20 -1.10
C GLU A 56 3.51 10.48 -2.35
N GLY A 57 2.71 10.48 -3.42
CA GLY A 57 3.10 9.86 -4.69
C GLY A 57 3.00 8.34 -4.72
N ILE A 58 2.25 7.73 -3.81
CA ILE A 58 2.09 6.27 -3.71
C ILE A 58 0.72 5.85 -4.20
N PHE A 59 0.69 4.85 -5.08
CA PHE A 59 -0.53 4.18 -5.53
C PHE A 59 -0.59 2.77 -4.98
N ALA A 60 -1.81 2.30 -4.70
CA ALA A 60 -2.06 0.94 -4.27
C ALA A 60 -2.98 0.24 -5.27
N THR A 61 -2.74 -1.04 -5.50
CA THR A 61 -3.60 -1.87 -6.34
C THR A 61 -3.60 -3.31 -5.82
N THR A 62 -4.72 -4.00 -6.01
CA THR A 62 -4.82 -5.41 -5.60
C THR A 62 -4.15 -6.35 -6.60
N LYS A 63 -3.94 -5.91 -7.83
CA LYS A 63 -3.33 -6.70 -8.90
C LYS A 63 -2.37 -5.87 -9.71
N ILE A 64 -1.29 -6.49 -10.15
CA ILE A 64 -0.37 -5.91 -11.15
C ILE A 64 -0.22 -6.89 -12.31
N PRO A 65 0.06 -6.40 -13.53
CA PRO A 65 0.38 -7.28 -14.64
C PRO A 65 1.60 -8.15 -14.35
N LYS A 66 1.54 -9.41 -14.74
CA LYS A 66 2.65 -10.35 -14.55
C LYS A 66 3.72 -10.22 -15.62
N SER A 67 3.48 -9.41 -16.63
CA SER A 67 4.42 -9.18 -17.71
C SER A 67 5.73 -8.58 -17.21
N LYS A 68 6.84 -9.14 -17.62
CA LYS A 68 8.16 -8.61 -17.30
C LYS A 68 8.35 -7.22 -17.90
N GLU A 69 7.78 -6.97 -19.07
CA GLU A 69 7.84 -5.64 -19.68
C GLU A 69 7.19 -4.58 -18.85
N TRP A 70 5.99 -4.86 -18.34
CA TRP A 70 5.28 -3.93 -17.48
C TRP A 70 6.05 -3.68 -16.18
N GLN A 71 6.60 -4.74 -15.59
CA GLN A 71 7.31 -4.63 -14.30
C GLN A 71 8.70 -4.04 -14.42
N SER A 72 9.28 -4.03 -15.62
CA SER A 72 10.66 -3.62 -15.83
C SER A 72 10.95 -2.21 -15.30
N GLY A 73 11.97 -2.10 -14.46
CA GLY A 73 12.43 -0.84 -13.89
C GLY A 73 11.56 -0.25 -12.80
N LYS A 74 10.37 -0.82 -12.56
CA LYS A 74 9.46 -0.32 -11.54
C LYS A 74 9.85 -0.81 -10.16
N LEU A 75 9.79 0.09 -9.18
CA LEU A 75 9.93 -0.28 -7.78
C LEU A 75 8.55 -0.74 -7.27
N ILE A 76 8.44 -2.00 -6.92
CA ILE A 76 7.17 -2.62 -6.55
C ILE A 76 7.27 -3.11 -5.11
N CYS A 77 6.26 -2.80 -4.31
CA CYS A 77 6.19 -3.27 -2.93
C CYS A 77 4.91 -4.05 -2.71
N LYS A 78 5.03 -5.32 -2.37
CA LYS A 78 3.89 -6.12 -1.93
C LYS A 78 3.80 -6.01 -0.42
N ILE A 79 2.67 -5.54 0.07
CA ILE A 79 2.41 -5.45 1.51
C ILE A 79 1.22 -6.30 1.90
N GLU A 80 1.26 -6.79 3.12
CA GLU A 80 0.14 -7.50 3.73
C GLU A 80 -0.01 -7.06 5.17
N THR A 81 -1.24 -6.90 5.61
CA THR A 81 -1.57 -6.69 7.02
C THR A 81 -2.60 -7.72 7.44
N ASP A 82 -2.52 -8.13 8.69
CA ASP A 82 -3.47 -9.07 9.28
C ASP A 82 -3.61 -8.71 10.76
N TYR A 83 -4.38 -7.66 11.03
CA TYR A 83 -4.60 -7.15 12.36
C TYR A 83 -6.05 -7.31 12.78
N PHE A 84 -6.23 -7.67 14.02
CA PHE A 84 -7.54 -7.77 14.63
C PHE A 84 -7.44 -7.26 16.06
N GLY A 85 -8.18 -6.21 16.38
CA GLY A 85 -8.14 -5.62 17.71
C GLY A 85 -6.78 -5.05 18.10
N GLY A 86 -5.97 -4.61 17.13
CA GLY A 86 -4.64 -4.07 17.37
C GLY A 86 -3.53 -5.12 17.46
N PHE A 87 -3.87 -6.41 17.36
CA PHE A 87 -2.91 -7.51 17.37
C PHE A 87 -2.86 -8.17 16.01
N GLY A 88 -1.68 -8.54 15.57
CA GLY A 88 -1.52 -9.23 14.31
C GLY A 88 -0.14 -9.03 13.71
N ASP A 89 -0.08 -9.20 12.40
CA ASP A 89 1.17 -9.19 11.67
C ASP A 89 1.11 -8.33 10.43
N GLN A 90 2.28 -7.92 9.96
CA GLN A 90 2.44 -7.25 8.69
C GLN A 90 3.70 -7.75 8.00
N SER A 91 3.69 -7.63 6.67
CA SER A 91 4.86 -7.96 5.87
C SER A 91 5.00 -6.97 4.72
N ALA A 92 6.22 -6.84 4.23
CA ALA A 92 6.52 -6.03 3.05
C ALA A 92 7.67 -6.65 2.29
N LYS A 93 7.51 -6.74 0.97
CA LYS A 93 8.55 -7.18 0.05
C LYS A 93 8.72 -6.10 -1.01
N LEU A 94 9.88 -5.48 -1.02
CA LEU A 94 10.23 -4.42 -1.97
C LEU A 94 11.22 -4.98 -2.97
N TYR A 95 10.91 -4.83 -4.27
CA TYR A 95 11.75 -5.38 -5.30
C TYR A 95 11.71 -4.53 -6.57
N ARG A 96 12.77 -4.65 -7.37
CA ARG A 96 12.86 -4.06 -8.70
C ARG A 96 13.48 -5.10 -9.61
N ASP A 97 12.78 -5.42 -10.71
CA ASP A 97 13.14 -6.53 -11.59
C ASP A 97 13.25 -7.82 -10.77
N ASN A 98 14.38 -8.49 -10.77
CA ASN A 98 14.59 -9.72 -10.01
C ASN A 98 15.34 -9.48 -8.69
N ASN A 99 15.58 -8.21 -8.33
CA ASN A 99 16.35 -7.88 -7.14
C ASN A 99 15.42 -7.55 -5.97
N ILE A 100 15.51 -8.35 -4.92
CA ILE A 100 14.78 -8.09 -3.67
C ILE A 100 15.61 -7.09 -2.85
N LEU A 101 15.02 -5.92 -2.60
CA LEU A 101 15.66 -4.86 -1.84
C LEU A 101 15.34 -4.96 -0.35
N MET A 102 14.19 -5.51 -0.03
CA MET A 102 13.72 -5.69 1.33
C MET A 102 12.67 -6.78 1.36
N ASN A 103 12.70 -7.63 2.38
CA ASN A 103 11.69 -8.67 2.57
C ASN A 103 11.59 -8.97 4.06
N GLU A 104 10.62 -8.36 4.73
CA GLU A 104 10.45 -8.51 6.16
C GLU A 104 9.01 -8.87 6.52
N ASP A 105 8.90 -9.62 7.62
CA ASP A 105 7.62 -10.12 8.12
C ASP A 105 7.70 -10.17 9.65
N THR A 106 6.72 -9.57 10.32
CA THR A 106 6.67 -9.56 11.78
C THR A 106 6.52 -10.96 12.39
N ARG A 107 6.07 -11.93 11.61
CA ARG A 107 6.01 -13.33 12.07
C ARG A 107 7.39 -13.92 12.32
N THR A 108 8.39 -13.45 11.57
CA THR A 108 9.79 -13.90 11.72
C THR A 108 10.63 -12.90 12.52
N ASP A 109 10.28 -11.63 12.47
CA ASP A 109 10.96 -10.56 13.22
C ASP A 109 9.91 -9.64 13.84
N PRO A 110 9.46 -9.95 15.07
CA PRO A 110 8.36 -9.21 15.71
C PRO A 110 8.64 -7.74 15.97
N VAL A 111 9.91 -7.34 16.02
CA VAL A 111 10.28 -5.94 16.25
C VAL A 111 10.50 -5.15 14.97
N SER A 112 10.42 -5.81 13.82
CA SER A 112 10.54 -5.14 12.53
C SER A 112 9.32 -4.25 12.26
N ASN A 113 9.49 -3.30 11.37
CA ASN A 113 8.43 -2.40 10.94
C ASN A 113 8.37 -2.40 9.41
N PRO A 114 7.94 -3.51 8.82
CA PRO A 114 8.11 -3.77 7.39
C PRO A 114 7.54 -2.70 6.48
N ILE A 115 6.29 -2.30 6.71
CA ILE A 115 5.61 -1.38 5.80
C ILE A 115 6.22 0.02 5.89
N ASN A 116 6.48 0.52 7.10
CA ASN A 116 7.12 1.84 7.25
C ASN A 116 8.52 1.86 6.63
N GLN A 117 9.28 0.78 6.79
CA GLN A 117 10.61 0.68 6.17
C GLN A 117 10.51 0.70 4.65
N ALA A 118 9.58 -0.07 4.08
CA ALA A 118 9.37 -0.11 2.64
C ALA A 118 8.98 1.25 2.10
N LEU A 119 8.03 1.92 2.73
CA LEU A 119 7.58 3.26 2.31
C LEU A 119 8.72 4.26 2.37
N LYS A 120 9.53 4.21 3.41
CA LYS A 120 10.71 5.06 3.51
C LYS A 120 11.67 4.83 2.34
N MET A 121 11.92 3.59 2.00
CA MET A 121 12.76 3.24 0.85
C MET A 121 12.14 3.66 -0.48
N MET A 122 10.82 3.78 -0.54
CA MET A 122 10.11 4.29 -1.72
C MET A 122 10.08 5.82 -1.78
N GLY A 123 10.68 6.50 -0.81
CA GLY A 123 10.79 7.95 -0.81
C GLY A 123 9.75 8.67 0.01
N VAL A 124 8.92 7.96 0.77
CA VAL A 124 7.92 8.59 1.63
C VAL A 124 8.61 9.20 2.84
N LYS A 125 8.30 10.46 3.11
CA LYS A 125 8.74 11.16 4.31
C LYS A 125 7.56 11.31 5.24
N ALA A 126 7.68 10.77 6.45
CA ALA A 126 6.62 10.85 7.45
C ALA A 126 6.36 12.30 7.85
N LYS A 127 5.10 12.68 7.94
CA LYS A 127 4.70 13.99 8.42
C LYS A 127 4.91 14.06 9.94
N PRO A 128 5.11 15.28 10.50
CA PRO A 128 5.29 15.42 11.94
C PRO A 128 4.15 14.75 12.73
N GLY A 129 4.51 13.95 13.72
CA GLY A 129 3.55 13.24 14.55
C GLY A 129 2.95 11.99 13.94
N MET A 130 3.42 11.59 12.76
CA MET A 130 2.93 10.41 12.04
C MET A 130 4.09 9.52 11.61
N ASP A 131 3.81 8.25 11.37
CA ASP A 131 4.74 7.37 10.67
C ASP A 131 4.43 7.39 9.15
N GLU A 132 5.18 6.63 8.36
CA GLU A 132 4.99 6.55 6.92
C GLU A 132 3.63 5.94 6.56
N PHE A 133 3.22 4.91 7.29
CA PHE A 133 1.92 4.25 7.11
C PHE A 133 0.77 5.25 7.23
N ASP A 134 0.78 6.05 8.31
CA ASP A 134 -0.25 7.05 8.54
C ASP A 134 -0.16 8.21 7.55
N THR A 135 1.05 8.59 7.18
CA THR A 135 1.29 9.68 6.23
C THR A 135 0.66 9.39 4.87
N VAL A 136 0.76 8.16 4.37
CA VAL A 136 0.13 7.78 3.11
C VAL A 136 -1.35 7.42 3.27
N GLY A 137 -1.84 7.32 4.50
CA GLY A 137 -3.27 7.08 4.77
C GLY A 137 -3.72 5.63 4.59
N LEU A 138 -2.83 4.67 4.73
CA LEU A 138 -3.19 3.25 4.60
C LEU A 138 -4.22 2.79 5.63
N GLY A 139 -4.26 3.42 6.80
CA GLY A 139 -5.21 3.06 7.84
C GLY A 139 -6.67 3.27 7.49
N ARG A 140 -6.95 4.05 6.43
CA ARG A 140 -8.32 4.27 5.94
C ARG A 140 -8.88 3.07 5.19
N TYR A 141 -8.03 2.18 4.71
CA TYR A 141 -8.39 1.01 3.92
C TYR A 141 -8.28 -0.22 4.80
N ARG A 142 -9.42 -0.84 5.09
CA ARG A 142 -9.48 -1.93 6.07
C ARG A 142 -9.37 -3.32 5.46
N THR A 143 -9.85 -3.46 4.23
CA THR A 143 -9.83 -4.73 3.49
C THR A 143 -9.52 -4.47 2.03
N ASN A 144 -9.27 -5.52 1.27
CA ASN A 144 -9.02 -5.40 -0.18
C ASN A 144 -10.22 -4.81 -0.93
N GLU A 145 -11.43 -4.97 -0.39
CA GLU A 145 -12.63 -4.39 -1.01
C GLU A 145 -12.54 -2.86 -1.11
N ASP A 146 -11.84 -2.23 -0.19
CA ASP A 146 -11.69 -0.77 -0.19
C ASP A 146 -10.87 -0.25 -1.37
N PHE A 147 -10.12 -1.14 -2.04
CA PHE A 147 -9.31 -0.80 -3.22
C PHE A 147 -10.00 -1.15 -4.55
N LYS A 148 -11.18 -1.71 -4.52
CA LYS A 148 -11.92 -2.12 -5.73
C LYS A 148 -12.87 -1.06 -6.26
#